data_9eb67910a23ee72aac97d9076d40dc39
#
_entry.id   9eb67910a23ee72aac97d9076d40dc39
#
_cell.length_a   1.000
_cell.length_b   1.000
_cell.length_c   1.000
_cell.angle_alpha   90.00
_cell.angle_beta   90.00
_cell.angle_gamma   90.00
#
_symmetry.space_group_name_H-M   'P 1'
#
loop_
_entity.id
_entity.type
_entity.pdbx_description
1 polymer ?
#
loop_
_entity_poly.entity_id
_entity_poly.type
_entity_poly.pdbx_seq_one_letter_code
_entity_poly.pdbx_strand_id
1 'polypeptide(L)'
;METRYFNAVKQPEAGTKLGGSVIRSGGLVAFPTETVYGLGANGLDGEAVNKIFEAKGRPNDNPLILHIAKKSDLKDLWKSVPERARLLMDEFWPGPLTMVYLKSSRVPEEATGGLDTVAVRMPDNRTALALIRAAGVPIAAPSANLSGKPSPTTADHVKADMNGRIDVIIDGGPCNIGVESTVVSLMGGAVTILRPGGITREMLEAVIGPVNLSPAVLAPLKPGEAAASPGMKYKHYAPDAQVIVGTGSLPDMAAKLIAEYDRREAKGLTCIIFATEETRCFYRGKRYVIIGERKNPLTLCESLFAQFRAQEGKADVILCEALPETDMGLAYMNRLLRSAGFKTI
;
A
#
# COMPACT_ATOMS: atom_id res chain seq x y z
N MET A 1 12.13 -22.13 8.93
CA MET A 1 11.06 -22.57 8.01
C MET A 1 11.56 -22.45 6.58
N GLU A 2 11.23 -23.39 5.68
CA GLU A 2 11.55 -23.27 4.25
C GLU A 2 10.37 -22.62 3.53
N THR A 3 10.62 -21.50 2.83
CA THR A 3 9.60 -20.80 2.04
C THR A 3 9.58 -21.33 0.61
N ARG A 4 8.43 -21.84 0.15
CA ARG A 4 8.25 -22.34 -1.22
C ARG A 4 7.94 -21.18 -2.17
N TYR A 5 8.55 -21.20 -3.35
CA TYR A 5 8.41 -20.17 -4.38
C TYR A 5 7.76 -20.71 -5.65
N PHE A 6 6.78 -19.98 -6.18
CA PHE A 6 6.07 -20.32 -7.44
C PHE A 6 6.08 -19.12 -8.38
N ASN A 7 6.52 -19.36 -9.62
CA ASN A 7 6.45 -18.35 -10.67
C ASN A 7 5.10 -18.46 -11.40
N ALA A 8 4.24 -17.46 -11.21
CA ALA A 8 2.92 -17.36 -11.80
C ALA A 8 2.84 -16.31 -12.93
N VAL A 9 3.95 -15.71 -13.36
CA VAL A 9 3.98 -14.67 -14.41
C VAL A 9 3.35 -15.17 -15.71
N LYS A 10 3.70 -16.39 -16.16
CA LYS A 10 3.15 -17.01 -17.38
C LYS A 10 1.93 -17.89 -17.11
N GLN A 11 1.75 -18.35 -15.88
CA GLN A 11 0.67 -19.25 -15.45
C GLN A 11 0.06 -18.71 -14.17
N PRO A 12 -0.92 -17.79 -14.23
CA PRO A 12 -1.48 -17.10 -13.05
C PRO A 12 -2.01 -18.01 -11.95
N GLU A 13 -2.29 -19.27 -12.25
CA GLU A 13 -2.76 -20.27 -11.28
C GLU A 13 -1.61 -21.09 -10.64
N ALA A 14 -0.35 -20.88 -11.09
CA ALA A 14 0.79 -21.59 -10.52
C ALA A 14 0.91 -21.31 -9.01
N GLY A 15 0.98 -22.37 -8.20
CA GLY A 15 1.05 -22.27 -6.74
C GLY A 15 -0.27 -21.93 -6.04
N THR A 16 -1.33 -21.50 -6.74
CA THR A 16 -2.57 -21.04 -6.08
C THR A 16 -3.34 -22.16 -5.37
N LYS A 17 -3.34 -23.38 -5.92
CA LYS A 17 -3.96 -24.55 -5.25
C LYS A 17 -3.27 -24.88 -3.92
N LEU A 18 -1.92 -24.92 -3.95
CA LEU A 18 -1.14 -25.14 -2.74
C LEU A 18 -1.30 -23.96 -1.77
N GLY A 19 -1.16 -22.71 -2.27
CA GLY A 19 -1.37 -21.52 -1.45
C GLY A 19 -2.74 -21.49 -0.78
N GLY A 20 -3.80 -21.85 -1.53
CA GLY A 20 -5.16 -21.96 -0.98
C GLY A 20 -5.27 -23.02 0.12
N SER A 21 -4.60 -24.17 -0.03
CA SER A 21 -4.52 -25.18 1.04
C SER A 21 -3.78 -24.66 2.25
N VAL A 22 -2.65 -23.97 2.06
CA VAL A 22 -1.86 -23.35 3.13
C VAL A 22 -2.70 -22.33 3.90
N ILE A 23 -3.42 -21.43 3.20
CA ILE A 23 -4.34 -20.45 3.83
C ILE A 23 -5.41 -21.16 4.67
N ARG A 24 -6.07 -22.19 4.13
CA ARG A 24 -7.08 -22.95 4.90
C ARG A 24 -6.53 -23.62 6.14
N SER A 25 -5.26 -24.03 6.11
CA SER A 25 -4.59 -24.68 7.24
C SER A 25 -3.96 -23.66 8.22
N GLY A 26 -4.28 -22.38 8.08
CA GLY A 26 -3.76 -21.31 8.97
C GLY A 26 -2.31 -20.91 8.71
N GLY A 27 -1.76 -21.20 7.51
CA GLY A 27 -0.44 -20.75 7.07
C GLY A 27 -0.48 -19.42 6.32
N LEU A 28 0.71 -18.93 5.91
CA LEU A 28 0.93 -17.62 5.31
C LEU A 28 1.38 -17.73 3.85
N VAL A 29 0.75 -16.92 2.98
CA VAL A 29 1.07 -16.86 1.55
C VAL A 29 1.26 -15.42 1.12
N ALA A 30 2.42 -15.08 0.55
CA ALA A 30 2.59 -13.81 -0.15
C ALA A 30 2.12 -13.95 -1.61
N PHE A 31 1.35 -12.97 -2.08
CA PHE A 31 0.74 -13.00 -3.40
C PHE A 31 0.69 -11.62 -4.06
N PRO A 32 0.74 -11.56 -5.41
CA PRO A 32 0.67 -10.30 -6.15
C PRO A 32 -0.74 -9.72 -6.14
N THR A 33 -0.82 -8.39 -6.16
CA THR A 33 -2.03 -7.65 -6.57
C THR A 33 -1.63 -6.60 -7.60
N GLU A 34 -2.60 -5.87 -8.17
CA GLU A 34 -2.32 -4.73 -9.06
C GLU A 34 -1.64 -3.56 -8.32
N THR A 35 -1.79 -3.50 -6.99
CA THR A 35 -1.27 -2.42 -6.13
C THR A 35 0.12 -2.73 -5.56
N VAL A 36 0.21 -3.64 -4.61
CA VAL A 36 1.42 -4.14 -3.97
C VAL A 36 1.25 -5.62 -3.63
N TYR A 37 2.33 -6.34 -3.34
CA TYR A 37 2.21 -7.71 -2.83
C TYR A 37 1.57 -7.74 -1.45
N GLY A 38 0.60 -8.64 -1.27
CA GLY A 38 -0.09 -8.90 0.00
C GLY A 38 0.50 -10.10 0.73
N LEU A 39 0.55 -10.05 2.07
CA LEU A 39 0.84 -11.20 2.94
C LEU A 39 -0.48 -11.73 3.49
N GLY A 40 -0.93 -12.87 2.97
CA GLY A 40 -2.25 -13.41 3.21
C GLY A 40 -2.32 -14.52 4.26
N ALA A 41 -3.39 -14.49 5.05
CA ALA A 41 -3.85 -15.56 5.92
C ALA A 41 -5.37 -15.74 5.81
N ASN A 42 -5.93 -16.82 6.41
CA ASN A 42 -7.37 -16.99 6.52
C ASN A 42 -7.98 -15.83 7.33
N GLY A 43 -8.78 -14.97 6.68
CA GLY A 43 -9.36 -13.76 7.28
C GLY A 43 -10.48 -14.03 8.30
N LEU A 44 -10.95 -15.28 8.42
CA LEU A 44 -11.96 -15.70 9.38
C LEU A 44 -11.37 -16.49 10.56
N ASP A 45 -10.05 -16.61 10.62
CA ASP A 45 -9.31 -17.33 11.66
C ASP A 45 -8.35 -16.36 12.36
N GLY A 46 -8.68 -15.98 13.59
CA GLY A 46 -7.89 -15.02 14.40
C GLY A 46 -6.46 -15.49 14.66
N GLU A 47 -6.24 -16.80 14.85
CA GLU A 47 -4.89 -17.36 15.05
C GLU A 47 -4.05 -17.22 13.78
N ALA A 48 -4.63 -17.51 12.60
CA ALA A 48 -3.96 -17.32 11.32
C ALA A 48 -3.66 -15.83 11.05
N VAL A 49 -4.57 -14.93 11.40
CA VAL A 49 -4.37 -13.47 11.30
C VAL A 49 -3.22 -13.01 12.19
N ASN A 50 -3.10 -13.51 13.42
CA ASN A 50 -2.02 -13.17 14.33
C ASN A 50 -0.64 -13.53 13.77
N LYS A 51 -0.50 -14.64 13.04
CA LYS A 51 0.75 -15.02 12.36
C LYS A 51 1.23 -13.97 11.35
N ILE A 52 0.31 -13.20 10.72
CA ILE A 52 0.70 -12.08 9.86
C ILE A 52 1.49 -11.04 10.66
N PHE A 53 1.00 -10.67 11.84
CA PHE A 53 1.65 -9.67 12.68
C PHE A 53 3.02 -10.17 13.18
N GLU A 54 3.11 -11.44 13.56
CA GLU A 54 4.37 -12.09 13.97
C GLU A 54 5.40 -12.09 12.84
N ALA A 55 5.01 -12.57 11.63
CA ALA A 55 5.90 -12.63 10.48
C ALA A 55 6.44 -11.26 10.07
N LYS A 56 5.63 -10.20 10.21
CA LYS A 56 5.99 -8.81 9.90
C LYS A 56 6.74 -8.10 11.03
N GLY A 57 6.75 -8.61 12.26
CA GLY A 57 7.18 -7.85 13.43
C GLY A 57 6.33 -6.61 13.67
N ARG A 58 5.00 -6.71 13.51
CA ARG A 58 4.05 -5.59 13.58
C ARG A 58 3.11 -5.75 14.78
N PRO A 59 2.80 -4.66 15.52
CA PRO A 59 1.72 -4.69 16.53
C PRO A 59 0.37 -5.05 15.90
N ASN A 60 -0.47 -5.77 16.64
CA ASN A 60 -1.80 -6.23 16.19
C ASN A 60 -2.94 -5.22 16.38
N ASP A 61 -2.63 -3.96 16.65
CA ASP A 61 -3.56 -2.86 16.91
C ASP A 61 -3.97 -2.05 15.66
N ASN A 62 -3.73 -2.59 14.47
CA ASN A 62 -3.95 -1.91 13.20
C ASN A 62 -4.72 -2.85 12.24
N PRO A 63 -5.93 -2.48 11.81
CA PRO A 63 -6.81 -3.37 11.04
C PRO A 63 -6.16 -3.86 9.74
N LEU A 64 -6.65 -4.99 9.23
CA LEU A 64 -6.26 -5.58 7.95
C LEU A 64 -7.39 -5.42 6.93
N ILE A 65 -7.06 -5.66 5.65
CA ILE A 65 -8.03 -5.67 4.55
C ILE A 65 -8.36 -7.12 4.22
N LEU A 66 -9.64 -7.47 4.22
CA LEU A 66 -10.12 -8.76 3.74
C LEU A 66 -10.29 -8.72 2.22
N HIS A 67 -9.60 -9.62 1.53
CA HIS A 67 -9.65 -9.75 0.08
C HIS A 67 -10.63 -10.86 -0.31
N ILE A 68 -11.54 -10.55 -1.24
CA ILE A 68 -12.58 -11.45 -1.74
C ILE A 68 -12.44 -11.66 -3.25
N ALA A 69 -13.05 -12.73 -3.76
CA ALA A 69 -13.05 -13.04 -5.20
C ALA A 69 -14.45 -12.93 -5.85
N LYS A 70 -15.48 -12.63 -5.05
CA LYS A 70 -16.87 -12.44 -5.51
C LYS A 70 -17.54 -11.35 -4.69
N LYS A 71 -18.30 -10.45 -5.33
CA LYS A 71 -19.09 -9.40 -4.63
C LYS A 71 -20.06 -10.00 -3.61
N SER A 72 -20.58 -11.21 -3.88
CA SER A 72 -21.50 -11.94 -2.98
C SER A 72 -20.91 -12.32 -1.62
N ASP A 73 -19.57 -12.37 -1.50
CA ASP A 73 -18.90 -12.75 -0.25
C ASP A 73 -19.09 -11.66 0.83
N LEU A 74 -19.43 -10.41 0.43
CA LEU A 74 -19.71 -9.31 1.36
C LEU A 74 -20.82 -9.59 2.36
N LYS A 75 -21.84 -10.38 2.00
CA LYS A 75 -22.95 -10.73 2.88
C LYS A 75 -22.50 -11.42 4.18
N ASP A 76 -21.35 -12.11 4.12
CA ASP A 76 -20.76 -12.82 5.25
C ASP A 76 -19.79 -11.94 6.06
N LEU A 77 -19.37 -10.82 5.51
CA LEU A 77 -18.37 -9.94 6.10
C LEU A 77 -18.95 -8.62 6.67
N TRP A 78 -20.02 -8.11 6.04
CA TRP A 78 -20.69 -6.88 6.46
C TRP A 78 -22.10 -7.15 7.00
N LYS A 79 -22.54 -6.31 7.95
CA LYS A 79 -23.93 -6.37 8.47
C LYS A 79 -24.97 -6.13 7.38
N SER A 80 -24.65 -5.27 6.41
CA SER A 80 -25.48 -4.96 5.23
C SER A 80 -24.62 -4.36 4.13
N VAL A 81 -25.13 -4.28 2.91
CA VAL A 81 -24.44 -3.63 1.78
C VAL A 81 -25.17 -2.33 1.43
N PRO A 82 -24.62 -1.16 1.81
CA PRO A 82 -25.27 0.12 1.51
C PRO A 82 -25.30 0.42 0.00
N GLU A 83 -26.25 1.26 -0.43
CA GLU A 83 -26.42 1.62 -1.85
C GLU A 83 -25.14 2.21 -2.45
N ARG A 84 -24.48 3.13 -1.75
CA ARG A 84 -23.21 3.72 -2.19
C ARG A 84 -22.12 2.67 -2.41
N ALA A 85 -22.10 1.61 -1.60
CA ALA A 85 -21.16 0.51 -1.82
C ALA A 85 -21.45 -0.22 -3.13
N ARG A 86 -22.73 -0.41 -3.49
CA ARG A 86 -23.12 -1.07 -4.75
C ARG A 86 -22.64 -0.28 -5.95
N LEU A 87 -22.88 1.04 -5.98
CA LEU A 87 -22.42 1.92 -7.04
C LEU A 87 -20.88 1.86 -7.20
N LEU A 88 -20.16 1.96 -6.08
CA LEU A 88 -18.69 1.89 -6.09
C LEU A 88 -18.14 0.50 -6.50
N MET A 89 -18.82 -0.59 -6.10
CA MET A 89 -18.44 -1.94 -6.53
C MET A 89 -18.69 -2.16 -8.01
N ASP A 90 -19.76 -1.60 -8.56
CA ASP A 90 -20.10 -1.80 -9.96
C ASP A 90 -19.10 -1.10 -10.88
N GLU A 91 -18.57 0.05 -10.45
CA GLU A 91 -17.58 0.80 -11.20
C GLU A 91 -16.14 0.32 -10.95
N PHE A 92 -15.76 0.03 -9.69
CA PHE A 92 -14.36 -0.11 -9.30
C PHE A 92 -13.95 -1.52 -8.83
N TRP A 93 -14.83 -2.52 -8.84
CA TRP A 93 -14.47 -3.89 -8.47
C TRP A 93 -14.71 -4.89 -9.62
N PRO A 94 -13.66 -5.71 -9.93
CA PRO A 94 -12.37 -5.80 -9.26
C PRO A 94 -11.49 -4.57 -9.50
N GLY A 95 -10.68 -4.19 -8.48
CA GLY A 95 -9.80 -3.03 -8.61
C GLY A 95 -9.19 -2.52 -7.29
N PRO A 96 -8.48 -1.37 -7.38
CA PRO A 96 -7.70 -0.83 -6.27
C PRO A 96 -8.53 0.03 -5.30
N LEU A 97 -9.79 -0.34 -5.06
CA LEU A 97 -10.68 0.27 -4.08
C LEU A 97 -10.95 -0.66 -2.90
N THR A 98 -10.70 -0.18 -1.70
CA THR A 98 -11.05 -0.82 -0.43
C THR A 98 -12.16 -0.02 0.24
N MET A 99 -13.20 -0.68 0.69
CA MET A 99 -14.31 -0.05 1.39
C MET A 99 -14.42 -0.55 2.82
N VAL A 100 -14.64 0.36 3.76
CA VAL A 100 -14.78 0.10 5.19
C VAL A 100 -16.25 0.27 5.60
N TYR A 101 -16.82 -0.76 6.22
CA TYR A 101 -18.18 -0.73 6.73
C TYR A 101 -18.34 -1.64 7.98
N LEU A 102 -19.52 -1.60 8.61
CA LEU A 102 -19.83 -2.38 9.82
C LEU A 102 -19.61 -3.88 9.58
N LYS A 103 -18.77 -4.50 10.40
CA LYS A 103 -18.46 -5.94 10.32
C LYS A 103 -19.64 -6.81 10.75
N SER A 104 -19.74 -7.98 10.17
CA SER A 104 -20.59 -9.07 10.69
C SER A 104 -19.91 -9.76 11.88
N SER A 105 -20.64 -10.57 12.62
CA SER A 105 -20.11 -11.37 13.72
C SER A 105 -19.13 -12.48 13.29
N ARG A 106 -19.03 -12.78 11.99
CA ARG A 106 -18.09 -13.78 11.44
C ARG A 106 -16.65 -13.28 11.36
N VAL A 107 -16.44 -11.94 11.36
CA VAL A 107 -15.12 -11.34 11.24
C VAL A 107 -14.47 -11.25 12.61
N PRO A 108 -13.31 -11.93 12.82
CA PRO A 108 -12.62 -11.92 14.10
C PRO A 108 -12.04 -10.53 14.44
N GLU A 109 -11.87 -10.26 15.72
CA GLU A 109 -11.35 -8.97 16.22
C GLU A 109 -9.90 -8.72 15.78
N GLU A 110 -9.11 -9.75 15.66
CA GLU A 110 -7.72 -9.70 15.19
C GLU A 110 -7.61 -9.10 13.79
N ALA A 111 -8.57 -9.40 12.90
CA ALA A 111 -8.60 -8.83 11.56
C ALA A 111 -8.98 -7.34 11.55
N THR A 112 -9.69 -6.87 12.57
CA THR A 112 -10.22 -5.50 12.65
C THR A 112 -9.46 -4.61 13.65
N GLY A 113 -8.49 -5.17 14.39
CA GLY A 113 -7.81 -4.44 15.47
C GLY A 113 -8.78 -3.96 16.55
N GLY A 114 -9.85 -4.75 16.83
CA GLY A 114 -10.89 -4.43 17.80
C GLY A 114 -11.96 -3.43 17.33
N LEU A 115 -11.93 -2.99 16.06
CA LEU A 115 -12.94 -2.06 15.53
C LEU A 115 -14.24 -2.80 15.16
N ASP A 116 -15.39 -2.09 15.22
CA ASP A 116 -16.69 -2.56 14.76
C ASP A 116 -16.84 -2.54 13.23
N THR A 117 -15.79 -2.15 12.52
CA THR A 117 -15.75 -2.05 11.05
C THR A 117 -14.71 -2.98 10.47
N VAL A 118 -14.93 -3.40 9.23
CA VAL A 118 -13.98 -4.19 8.45
C VAL A 118 -13.75 -3.58 7.07
N ALA A 119 -12.52 -3.59 6.63
CA ALA A 119 -12.10 -3.19 5.30
C ALA A 119 -12.17 -4.38 4.36
N VAL A 120 -12.83 -4.25 3.20
CA VAL A 120 -12.96 -5.31 2.19
C VAL A 120 -12.57 -4.77 0.82
N ARG A 121 -11.90 -5.63 0.02
CA ARG A 121 -11.48 -5.33 -1.35
C ARG A 121 -11.61 -6.56 -2.24
N MET A 122 -11.96 -6.34 -3.52
CA MET A 122 -11.84 -7.32 -4.58
C MET A 122 -10.71 -6.88 -5.53
N PRO A 123 -9.50 -7.48 -5.47
CA PRO A 123 -8.35 -7.01 -6.26
C PRO A 123 -8.50 -7.35 -7.74
N ASP A 124 -7.93 -6.53 -8.63
CA ASP A 124 -7.83 -6.82 -10.06
C ASP A 124 -6.49 -7.48 -10.41
N ASN A 125 -6.34 -8.71 -9.96
CA ASN A 125 -5.18 -9.53 -10.29
C ASN A 125 -5.58 -11.00 -10.40
N ARG A 126 -5.27 -11.61 -11.54
CA ARG A 126 -5.66 -13.00 -11.85
C ARG A 126 -5.15 -14.01 -10.83
N THR A 127 -3.91 -13.88 -10.41
CA THR A 127 -3.28 -14.75 -9.40
C THR A 127 -3.93 -14.58 -8.03
N ALA A 128 -4.16 -13.33 -7.59
CA ALA A 128 -4.86 -13.04 -6.34
C ALA A 128 -6.27 -13.65 -6.32
N LEU A 129 -7.06 -13.43 -7.37
CA LEU A 129 -8.42 -13.98 -7.48
C LEU A 129 -8.42 -15.49 -7.52
N ALA A 130 -7.45 -16.13 -8.23
CA ALA A 130 -7.31 -17.59 -8.26
C ALA A 130 -6.95 -18.16 -6.88
N LEU A 131 -6.02 -17.49 -6.15
CA LEU A 131 -5.65 -17.87 -4.79
C LEU A 131 -6.84 -17.78 -3.83
N ILE A 132 -7.59 -16.67 -3.85
CA ILE A 132 -8.76 -16.46 -2.97
C ILE A 132 -9.83 -17.53 -3.25
N ARG A 133 -10.10 -17.83 -4.54
CA ARG A 133 -11.02 -18.90 -4.93
C ARG A 133 -10.53 -20.27 -4.45
N ALA A 134 -9.24 -20.57 -4.60
CA ALA A 134 -8.64 -21.82 -4.15
C ALA A 134 -8.63 -21.94 -2.62
N ALA A 135 -8.50 -20.84 -1.89
CA ALA A 135 -8.64 -20.81 -0.45
C ALA A 135 -10.08 -21.06 0.01
N GLY A 136 -11.08 -20.58 -0.74
CA GLY A 136 -12.50 -20.71 -0.38
C GLY A 136 -12.92 -19.90 0.82
N VAL A 137 -12.04 -19.00 1.30
CA VAL A 137 -12.25 -18.07 2.42
C VAL A 137 -11.72 -16.68 2.04
N PRO A 138 -12.23 -15.60 2.63
CA PRO A 138 -11.62 -14.28 2.50
C PRO A 138 -10.18 -14.29 3.04
N ILE A 139 -9.28 -13.60 2.35
CA ILE A 139 -7.86 -13.53 2.74
C ILE A 139 -7.59 -12.18 3.40
N ALA A 140 -7.25 -12.19 4.70
CA ALA A 140 -6.73 -11.00 5.38
C ALA A 140 -5.31 -10.73 4.90
N ALA A 141 -5.06 -9.55 4.34
CA ALA A 141 -3.72 -9.23 3.84
C ALA A 141 -3.34 -7.75 3.98
N PRO A 142 -2.28 -7.43 4.74
CA PRO A 142 -1.48 -6.22 4.59
C PRO A 142 -0.45 -6.41 3.47
N SER A 143 0.37 -5.37 3.18
CA SER A 143 1.55 -5.51 2.31
C SER A 143 2.56 -6.53 2.85
N ALA A 144 3.23 -7.27 1.96
CA ALA A 144 4.13 -8.39 2.31
C ALA A 144 5.58 -7.94 2.63
N ASN A 145 5.76 -6.90 3.45
CA ASN A 145 7.05 -6.37 3.92
C ASN A 145 7.21 -6.49 5.43
N LEU A 146 8.44 -6.41 5.94
CA LEU A 146 8.71 -6.16 7.35
C LEU A 146 8.10 -4.80 7.76
N SER A 147 7.61 -4.71 8.99
CA SER A 147 6.94 -3.49 9.49
C SER A 147 7.84 -2.26 9.33
N GLY A 148 7.26 -1.17 8.82
CA GLY A 148 7.95 0.10 8.59
C GLY A 148 8.62 0.25 7.23
N LYS A 149 9.08 -0.85 6.59
CA LYS A 149 9.76 -0.83 5.28
C LYS A 149 8.82 -0.43 4.12
N PRO A 150 9.37 0.01 2.95
CA PRO A 150 8.60 0.25 1.75
C PRO A 150 7.82 -1.00 1.30
N SER A 151 6.58 -0.83 0.83
CA SER A 151 5.77 -1.94 0.38
C SER A 151 6.38 -2.66 -0.82
N PRO A 152 6.29 -4.00 -0.91
CA PRO A 152 6.89 -4.76 -2.00
C PRO A 152 6.03 -4.66 -3.25
N THR A 153 6.66 -4.33 -4.38
CA THR A 153 6.04 -4.23 -5.71
C THR A 153 6.49 -5.33 -6.65
N THR A 154 7.43 -6.20 -6.20
CA THR A 154 7.90 -7.39 -6.90
C THR A 154 8.06 -8.55 -5.92
N ALA A 155 8.12 -9.79 -6.43
CA ALA A 155 8.37 -10.97 -5.60
C ALA A 155 9.78 -10.97 -4.97
N ASP A 156 10.77 -10.36 -5.62
CA ASP A 156 12.12 -10.22 -5.05
C ASP A 156 12.11 -9.34 -3.81
N HIS A 157 11.31 -8.26 -3.79
CA HIS A 157 11.12 -7.45 -2.59
C HIS A 157 10.49 -8.26 -1.44
N VAL A 158 9.50 -9.11 -1.76
CA VAL A 158 8.90 -10.03 -0.79
C VAL A 158 9.92 -11.03 -0.27
N LYS A 159 10.69 -11.63 -1.16
CA LYS A 159 11.73 -12.61 -0.81
C LYS A 159 12.78 -12.01 0.12
N ALA A 160 13.20 -10.77 -0.14
CA ALA A 160 14.16 -10.07 0.73
C ALA A 160 13.65 -9.90 2.17
N ASP A 161 12.36 -9.66 2.36
CA ASP A 161 11.77 -9.40 3.68
C ASP A 161 11.20 -10.66 4.35
N MET A 162 10.64 -11.62 3.59
CA MET A 162 9.77 -12.69 4.11
C MET A 162 10.32 -14.11 3.91
N ASN A 163 11.42 -14.31 3.19
CA ASN A 163 12.00 -15.65 3.04
C ASN A 163 12.37 -16.25 4.40
N GLY A 164 11.98 -17.49 4.64
CA GLY A 164 12.19 -18.18 5.91
C GLY A 164 11.17 -17.82 7.01
N ARG A 165 10.22 -16.90 6.75
CA ARG A 165 9.20 -16.42 7.70
C ARG A 165 7.78 -16.86 7.35
N ILE A 166 7.54 -17.24 6.08
CA ILE A 166 6.22 -17.59 5.54
C ILE A 166 6.31 -18.86 4.72
N ASP A 167 5.16 -19.49 4.46
CA ASP A 167 5.10 -20.81 3.82
C ASP A 167 5.30 -20.74 2.30
N VAL A 168 4.69 -19.74 1.63
CA VAL A 168 4.66 -19.66 0.17
C VAL A 168 4.82 -18.22 -0.30
N ILE A 169 5.58 -18.03 -1.39
CA ILE A 169 5.61 -16.81 -2.20
C ILE A 169 5.14 -17.17 -3.61
N ILE A 170 4.11 -16.47 -4.11
CA ILE A 170 3.62 -16.58 -5.49
C ILE A 170 4.05 -15.33 -6.24
N ASP A 171 4.94 -15.49 -7.23
CA ASP A 171 5.44 -14.43 -8.08
C ASP A 171 4.53 -14.24 -9.30
N GLY A 172 3.78 -13.15 -9.37
CA GLY A 172 2.95 -12.76 -10.51
C GLY A 172 3.53 -11.59 -11.32
N GLY A 173 4.81 -11.28 -11.13
CA GLY A 173 5.48 -10.14 -11.76
C GLY A 173 5.30 -8.83 -10.98
N PRO A 174 5.73 -7.70 -11.57
CA PRO A 174 5.63 -6.38 -10.95
C PRO A 174 4.18 -5.90 -10.84
N CYS A 175 3.91 -5.08 -9.81
CA CYS A 175 2.62 -4.42 -9.63
C CYS A 175 2.50 -3.19 -10.53
N ASN A 176 1.31 -2.94 -11.11
CA ASN A 176 1.09 -1.89 -12.10
C ASN A 176 0.76 -0.51 -11.49
N ILE A 177 0.38 -0.45 -10.21
CA ILE A 177 0.02 0.82 -9.52
C ILE A 177 1.14 1.25 -8.56
N GLY A 178 1.81 0.29 -7.93
CA GLY A 178 2.98 0.53 -7.10
C GLY A 178 2.72 1.12 -5.71
N VAL A 179 1.51 1.61 -5.45
CA VAL A 179 1.06 2.06 -4.12
C VAL A 179 -0.21 1.31 -3.71
N GLU A 180 -0.51 1.26 -2.41
CA GLU A 180 -1.68 0.54 -1.89
C GLU A 180 -2.99 1.15 -2.37
N SER A 181 -4.06 0.35 -2.30
CA SER A 181 -5.43 0.71 -2.67
C SER A 181 -5.93 1.99 -1.99
N THR A 182 -6.81 2.70 -2.65
CA THR A 182 -7.66 3.71 -2.03
C THR A 182 -8.53 3.05 -0.97
N VAL A 183 -8.62 3.66 0.22
CA VAL A 183 -9.49 3.19 1.30
C VAL A 183 -10.52 4.27 1.59
N VAL A 184 -11.79 3.90 1.49
CA VAL A 184 -12.92 4.78 1.80
C VAL A 184 -13.74 4.23 2.96
N SER A 185 -14.18 5.10 3.86
CA SER A 185 -15.18 4.79 4.88
C SER A 185 -16.56 5.09 4.33
N LEU A 186 -17.46 4.12 4.45
CA LEU A 186 -18.89 4.26 4.16
C LEU A 186 -19.71 4.59 5.43
N MET A 187 -19.02 4.84 6.53
CA MET A 187 -19.64 5.20 7.81
C MET A 187 -20.10 6.67 7.79
N GLY A 188 -21.28 6.90 8.33
CA GLY A 188 -21.86 8.26 8.39
C GLY A 188 -22.56 8.71 7.10
N GLY A 189 -22.85 10.02 7.04
CA GLY A 189 -23.65 10.61 5.95
C GLY A 189 -22.92 10.79 4.61
N ALA A 190 -21.58 10.91 4.63
CA ALA A 190 -20.74 11.09 3.44
C ALA A 190 -19.63 10.05 3.39
N VAL A 191 -19.23 9.68 2.17
CA VAL A 191 -18.05 8.81 1.98
C VAL A 191 -16.80 9.62 2.27
N THR A 192 -15.87 9.02 3.01
CA THR A 192 -14.61 9.68 3.42
C THR A 192 -13.41 8.86 2.97
N ILE A 193 -12.51 9.46 2.23
CA ILE A 193 -11.21 8.85 1.88
C ILE A 193 -10.33 8.83 3.14
N LEU A 194 -9.97 7.63 3.59
CA LEU A 194 -9.05 7.38 4.70
C LEU A 194 -7.61 7.25 4.22
N ARG A 195 -7.42 6.72 3.01
CA ARG A 195 -6.11 6.58 2.36
C ARG A 195 -6.27 6.73 0.86
N PRO A 196 -5.61 7.69 0.20
CA PRO A 196 -5.62 7.80 -1.25
C PRO A 196 -4.81 6.68 -1.91
N GLY A 197 -5.15 6.31 -3.14
CA GLY A 197 -4.52 5.26 -3.93
C GLY A 197 -4.96 5.33 -5.38
N GLY A 198 -5.00 4.16 -6.07
CA GLY A 198 -5.27 4.08 -7.51
C GLY A 198 -6.66 4.56 -7.95
N ILE A 199 -7.65 4.60 -7.06
CA ILE A 199 -8.93 5.28 -7.33
C ILE A 199 -8.85 6.67 -6.71
N THR A 200 -8.90 7.71 -7.55
CA THR A 200 -8.73 9.09 -7.11
C THR A 200 -10.03 9.66 -6.53
N ARG A 201 -9.92 10.81 -5.86
CA ARG A 201 -11.06 11.52 -5.31
C ARG A 201 -12.05 11.90 -6.44
N GLU A 202 -11.53 12.39 -7.54
CA GLU A 202 -12.27 12.84 -8.71
C GLU A 202 -13.05 11.67 -9.35
N MET A 203 -12.45 10.48 -9.42
CA MET A 203 -13.12 9.26 -9.89
C MET A 203 -14.29 8.87 -8.98
N LEU A 204 -14.09 8.93 -7.66
CA LEU A 204 -15.16 8.63 -6.69
C LEU A 204 -16.30 9.64 -6.79
N GLU A 205 -15.98 10.94 -6.86
CA GLU A 205 -16.95 12.03 -6.96
C GLU A 205 -17.79 11.96 -8.25
N ALA A 206 -17.24 11.45 -9.34
CA ALA A 206 -17.97 11.21 -10.59
C ALA A 206 -19.07 10.15 -10.44
N VAL A 207 -18.93 9.19 -9.52
CA VAL A 207 -19.89 8.08 -9.32
C VAL A 207 -20.92 8.40 -8.23
N ILE A 208 -20.47 8.97 -7.10
CA ILE A 208 -21.30 9.09 -5.88
C ILE A 208 -21.48 10.53 -5.39
N GLY A 209 -21.03 11.52 -6.15
CA GLY A 209 -21.02 12.92 -5.74
C GLY A 209 -19.94 13.22 -4.68
N PRO A 210 -20.04 14.32 -3.95
CA PRO A 210 -18.97 14.83 -3.07
C PRO A 210 -18.44 13.81 -2.07
N VAL A 211 -17.10 13.74 -1.96
CA VAL A 211 -16.36 12.82 -1.08
C VAL A 211 -15.45 13.62 -0.14
N ASN A 212 -15.51 13.31 1.15
CA ASN A 212 -14.64 13.91 2.15
C ASN A 212 -13.22 13.31 2.10
N LEU A 213 -12.25 14.12 2.48
CA LEU A 213 -10.88 13.67 2.73
C LEU A 213 -10.59 13.70 4.23
N SER A 214 -10.13 12.58 4.78
CA SER A 214 -9.71 12.53 6.19
C SER A 214 -8.51 13.46 6.43
N PRO A 215 -8.50 14.27 7.49
CA PRO A 215 -7.33 15.10 7.85
C PRO A 215 -6.04 14.29 7.98
N ALA A 216 -6.13 13.03 8.40
CA ALA A 216 -4.99 12.13 8.54
C ALA A 216 -4.35 11.70 7.20
N VAL A 217 -4.89 12.08 6.05
CA VAL A 217 -4.28 11.77 4.74
C VAL A 217 -2.95 12.50 4.56
N LEU A 218 -2.88 13.78 4.92
CA LEU A 218 -1.70 14.64 4.72
C LEU A 218 -1.06 15.12 6.03
N ALA A 219 -1.54 14.64 7.17
CA ALA A 219 -1.02 14.98 8.48
C ALA A 219 -0.85 13.72 9.34
N PRO A 220 0.03 13.73 10.35
CA PRO A 220 0.11 12.64 11.32
C PRO A 220 -1.18 12.53 12.13
N LEU A 221 -1.55 11.31 12.56
CA LEU A 221 -2.62 11.10 13.52
C LEU A 221 -2.31 11.81 14.84
N LYS A 222 -3.33 12.34 15.48
CA LYS A 222 -3.19 12.91 16.81
C LYS A 222 -2.88 11.80 17.85
N PRO A 223 -2.15 12.09 18.93
CA PRO A 223 -1.92 11.13 20.00
C PRO A 223 -3.26 10.58 20.53
N GLY A 224 -3.39 9.25 20.63
CA GLY A 224 -4.60 8.57 21.09
C GLY A 224 -5.69 8.34 20.04
N GLU A 225 -5.54 8.84 18.81
CA GLU A 225 -6.49 8.61 17.73
C GLU A 225 -6.31 7.19 17.15
N ALA A 226 -7.43 6.44 17.05
CA ALA A 226 -7.42 5.09 16.49
C ALA A 226 -7.25 5.16 14.96
N ALA A 227 -6.42 4.27 14.41
CA ALA A 227 -6.25 4.14 12.98
C ALA A 227 -7.48 3.47 12.35
N ALA A 228 -8.29 4.23 11.62
CA ALA A 228 -9.46 3.70 10.91
C ALA A 228 -9.10 2.88 9.65
N SER A 229 -7.85 2.88 9.22
CA SER A 229 -7.36 2.08 8.09
C SER A 229 -5.87 1.72 8.24
N PRO A 230 -5.39 0.67 7.54
CA PRO A 230 -3.96 0.35 7.49
C PRO A 230 -3.11 1.51 6.97
N GLY A 231 -1.92 1.71 7.57
CA GLY A 231 -0.95 2.72 7.12
C GLY A 231 -1.10 4.12 7.74
N MET A 232 -1.97 4.29 8.77
CA MET A 232 -2.18 5.60 9.40
C MET A 232 -1.38 5.82 10.68
N LYS A 233 -1.07 4.77 11.47
CA LYS A 233 -0.64 4.91 12.88
C LYS A 233 0.87 5.03 13.09
N TYR A 234 1.68 4.28 12.35
CA TYR A 234 3.12 4.19 12.56
C TYR A 234 3.91 4.84 11.42
N LYS A 235 5.24 5.03 11.61
CA LYS A 235 6.13 5.34 10.50
C LYS A 235 6.05 4.20 9.49
N HIS A 236 5.53 4.49 8.31
CA HIS A 236 5.31 3.54 7.25
C HIS A 236 6.08 3.94 6.00
N TYR A 237 6.40 2.96 5.16
CA TYR A 237 6.99 3.17 3.84
C TYR A 237 8.41 3.74 3.85
N ALA A 238 9.06 3.79 5.01
CA ALA A 238 10.35 4.43 5.14
C ALA A 238 11.48 3.47 4.74
N PRO A 239 12.37 3.87 3.81
CA PRO A 239 13.67 3.23 3.64
C PRO A 239 14.56 3.48 4.87
N ASP A 240 15.70 2.79 4.94
CA ASP A 240 16.70 3.05 5.99
C ASP A 240 17.30 4.46 5.86
N ALA A 241 17.40 4.99 4.62
CA ALA A 241 17.83 6.35 4.34
C ALA A 241 16.85 7.40 4.86
N GLN A 242 17.35 8.57 5.24
CA GLN A 242 16.51 9.71 5.59
C GLN A 242 15.84 10.28 4.34
N VAL A 243 14.51 10.32 4.31
CA VAL A 243 13.74 10.96 3.22
C VAL A 243 13.43 12.42 3.59
N ILE A 244 13.65 13.34 2.64
CA ILE A 244 13.34 14.78 2.76
C ILE A 244 12.59 15.20 1.50
N VAL A 245 11.51 15.96 1.65
CA VAL A 245 10.66 16.41 0.55
C VAL A 245 10.85 17.89 0.30
N GLY A 246 11.26 18.24 -0.93
CA GLY A 246 11.33 19.63 -1.41
C GLY A 246 9.96 20.09 -1.89
N THR A 247 9.57 21.31 -1.48
CA THR A 247 8.29 21.94 -1.82
C THR A 247 8.48 23.31 -2.43
N GLY A 248 7.46 23.80 -3.16
CA GLY A 248 7.47 25.12 -3.80
C GLY A 248 7.32 25.06 -5.32
N SER A 249 7.62 26.16 -6.02
CA SER A 249 7.71 26.16 -7.48
C SER A 249 8.84 25.24 -7.96
N LEU A 250 8.81 24.77 -9.22
CA LEU A 250 9.83 23.83 -9.71
C LEU A 250 11.26 24.36 -9.54
N PRO A 251 11.59 25.64 -9.90
CA PRO A 251 12.92 26.18 -9.67
C PRO A 251 13.29 26.31 -8.19
N ASP A 252 12.36 26.78 -7.34
CA ASP A 252 12.61 26.95 -5.91
C ASP A 252 12.81 25.61 -5.21
N MET A 253 11.96 24.64 -5.51
CA MET A 253 12.06 23.29 -5.02
C MET A 253 13.40 22.65 -5.39
N ALA A 254 13.81 22.77 -6.68
CA ALA A 254 15.09 22.25 -7.13
C ALA A 254 16.27 22.94 -6.43
N ALA A 255 16.23 24.27 -6.27
CA ALA A 255 17.26 25.00 -5.56
C ALA A 255 17.39 24.56 -4.09
N LYS A 256 16.27 24.38 -3.39
CA LYS A 256 16.26 23.86 -2.00
C LYS A 256 16.83 22.45 -1.91
N LEU A 257 16.43 21.55 -2.83
CA LEU A 257 16.93 20.16 -2.85
C LEU A 257 18.44 20.13 -3.13
N ILE A 258 18.95 20.97 -4.04
CA ILE A 258 20.38 21.08 -4.32
C ILE A 258 21.15 21.62 -3.09
N ALA A 259 20.65 22.68 -2.47
CA ALA A 259 21.29 23.25 -1.29
C ALA A 259 21.35 22.23 -0.12
N GLU A 260 20.26 21.46 0.09
CA GLU A 260 20.22 20.41 1.09
C GLU A 260 21.16 19.24 0.72
N TYR A 261 21.22 18.86 -0.55
CA TYR A 261 22.15 17.86 -1.07
C TYR A 261 23.58 18.24 -0.73
N ASP A 262 24.02 19.45 -1.11
CA ASP A 262 25.39 19.95 -0.86
C ASP A 262 25.70 20.03 0.63
N ARG A 263 24.73 20.48 1.44
CA ARG A 263 24.87 20.55 2.89
C ARG A 263 25.07 19.18 3.53
N ARG A 264 24.46 18.13 2.99
CA ARG A 264 24.59 16.76 3.49
C ARG A 264 25.87 16.09 3.01
N GLU A 265 26.23 16.27 1.75
CA GLU A 265 27.52 15.76 1.22
C GLU A 265 28.72 16.39 1.95
N ALA A 266 28.66 17.67 2.27
CA ALA A 266 29.69 18.34 3.08
C ALA A 266 29.87 17.73 4.48
N LYS A 267 28.89 16.94 4.96
CA LYS A 267 28.96 16.18 6.21
C LYS A 267 29.36 14.70 5.99
N GLY A 268 29.76 14.33 4.78
CA GLY A 268 30.17 12.97 4.43
C GLY A 268 29.02 12.01 4.21
N LEU A 269 27.76 12.47 4.06
CA LEU A 269 26.61 11.62 3.80
C LEU A 269 26.41 11.41 2.30
N THR A 270 26.08 10.18 1.91
CA THR A 270 25.75 9.85 0.52
C THR A 270 24.32 10.24 0.20
N CYS A 271 24.15 11.17 -0.75
CA CYS A 271 22.85 11.70 -1.14
C CYS A 271 22.42 11.21 -2.53
N ILE A 272 21.09 11.14 -2.74
CA ILE A 272 20.48 10.95 -4.06
C ILE A 272 19.20 11.77 -4.15
N ILE A 273 18.95 12.34 -5.36
CA ILE A 273 17.71 13.07 -5.66
C ILE A 273 16.78 12.15 -6.47
N PHE A 274 15.54 11.99 -6.03
CA PHE A 274 14.46 11.40 -6.81
C PHE A 274 13.80 12.51 -7.62
N ALA A 275 14.19 12.60 -8.89
CA ALA A 275 13.79 13.63 -9.83
C ALA A 275 12.68 13.13 -10.79
N THR A 276 12.01 14.07 -11.43
CA THR A 276 11.09 13.79 -12.53
C THR A 276 11.73 14.14 -13.88
N GLU A 277 11.17 13.64 -14.99
CA GLU A 277 11.68 13.95 -16.34
C GLU A 277 11.74 15.45 -16.59
N GLU A 278 10.75 16.19 -16.09
CA GLU A 278 10.63 17.64 -16.31
C GLU A 278 11.68 18.45 -15.55
N THR A 279 12.22 17.91 -14.46
CA THR A 279 13.16 18.64 -13.56
C THR A 279 14.59 18.18 -13.67
N ARG A 280 14.89 17.10 -14.39
CA ARG A 280 16.23 16.52 -14.50
C ARG A 280 17.33 17.51 -14.86
N CYS A 281 16.98 18.52 -15.65
CA CYS A 281 17.95 19.54 -16.10
C CYS A 281 18.49 20.40 -14.95
N PHE A 282 17.75 20.55 -13.82
CA PHE A 282 18.20 21.28 -12.65
C PHE A 282 19.30 20.55 -11.87
N TYR A 283 19.35 19.21 -11.92
CA TYR A 283 20.22 18.37 -11.08
C TYR A 283 21.54 17.95 -11.74
N ARG A 284 21.97 18.66 -12.80
CA ARG A 284 23.25 18.38 -13.45
C ARG A 284 24.40 18.45 -12.44
N GLY A 285 25.27 17.44 -12.46
CA GLY A 285 26.40 17.31 -11.54
C GLY A 285 26.05 16.77 -10.15
N LYS A 286 24.78 16.42 -9.89
CA LYS A 286 24.33 15.70 -8.70
C LYS A 286 23.98 14.25 -9.03
N ARG A 287 24.02 13.38 -8.01
CA ARG A 287 23.51 12.02 -8.15
C ARG A 287 21.99 12.06 -8.07
N TYR A 288 21.31 11.69 -9.15
CA TYR A 288 19.84 11.60 -9.18
C TYR A 288 19.38 10.36 -9.95
N VAL A 289 18.12 10.01 -9.76
CA VAL A 289 17.39 8.99 -10.53
C VAL A 289 16.05 9.57 -10.95
N ILE A 290 15.66 9.30 -12.20
CA ILE A 290 14.31 9.65 -12.67
C ILE A 290 13.35 8.59 -12.18
N ILE A 291 12.32 9.01 -11.44
CA ILE A 291 11.30 8.13 -10.87
C ILE A 291 9.95 8.20 -11.61
N GLY A 292 9.83 9.07 -12.61
CA GLY A 292 8.62 9.21 -13.43
C GLY A 292 8.42 10.60 -13.99
N GLU A 293 7.20 10.87 -14.43
CA GLU A 293 6.79 12.12 -15.09
C GLU A 293 5.73 12.85 -14.24
N ARG A 294 5.90 14.15 -14.01
CA ARG A 294 4.94 14.98 -13.23
C ARG A 294 3.57 15.06 -13.89
N LYS A 295 3.54 15.08 -15.23
CA LYS A 295 2.30 15.07 -16.03
C LYS A 295 1.55 13.74 -15.97
N ASN A 296 2.22 12.66 -15.55
CA ASN A 296 1.64 11.33 -15.32
C ASN A 296 2.06 10.79 -13.93
N PRO A 297 1.45 11.26 -12.83
CA PRO A 297 1.85 10.88 -11.46
C PRO A 297 1.75 9.38 -11.15
N LEU A 298 1.02 8.60 -11.97
CA LEU A 298 0.99 7.13 -11.84
C LEU A 298 2.40 6.55 -11.98
N THR A 299 3.22 7.05 -12.89
CA THR A 299 4.61 6.57 -13.10
C THR A 299 5.48 6.74 -11.85
N LEU A 300 5.24 7.81 -11.06
CA LEU A 300 5.92 8.02 -9.79
C LEU A 300 5.42 7.04 -8.71
N CYS A 301 4.12 6.78 -8.68
CA CYS A 301 3.54 5.78 -7.77
C CYS A 301 4.11 4.38 -8.05
N GLU A 302 4.18 3.97 -9.32
CA GLU A 302 4.72 2.68 -9.76
C GLU A 302 6.18 2.47 -9.32
N SER A 303 6.99 3.53 -9.35
CA SER A 303 8.43 3.43 -9.11
C SER A 303 8.85 3.73 -7.67
N LEU A 304 8.07 4.50 -6.90
CA LEU A 304 8.49 5.06 -5.59
C LEU A 304 9.08 4.00 -4.64
N PHE A 305 8.33 2.94 -4.35
CA PHE A 305 8.78 1.91 -3.40
C PHE A 305 9.93 1.07 -3.96
N ALA A 306 9.92 0.78 -5.26
CA ALA A 306 11.02 0.07 -5.90
C ALA A 306 12.32 0.88 -5.84
N GLN A 307 12.24 2.20 -6.05
CA GLN A 307 13.39 3.09 -5.97
C GLN A 307 13.88 3.27 -4.53
N PHE A 308 12.99 3.37 -3.55
CA PHE A 308 13.40 3.35 -2.15
C PHE A 308 14.21 2.09 -1.81
N ARG A 309 13.73 0.90 -2.21
CA ARG A 309 14.43 -0.37 -2.01
C ARG A 309 15.75 -0.45 -2.77
N ALA A 310 15.80 0.08 -3.99
CA ALA A 310 17.02 0.10 -4.80
C ALA A 310 18.14 0.97 -4.18
N GLN A 311 17.81 1.89 -3.28
CA GLN A 311 18.79 2.72 -2.57
C GLN A 311 19.15 2.20 -1.17
N GLU A 312 18.59 1.10 -0.68
CA GLU A 312 18.97 0.49 0.59
C GLU A 312 20.48 0.18 0.62
N GLY A 313 21.19 0.68 1.63
CA GLY A 313 22.63 0.56 1.79
C GLY A 313 23.48 1.38 0.79
N LYS A 314 22.87 2.21 -0.09
CA LYS A 314 23.57 2.99 -1.11
C LYS A 314 23.43 4.51 -0.93
N ALA A 315 22.48 4.96 -0.12
CA ALA A 315 22.25 6.36 0.18
C ALA A 315 21.88 6.51 1.66
N ASP A 316 22.43 7.55 2.30
CA ASP A 316 22.05 7.97 3.64
C ASP A 316 20.87 8.93 3.62
N VAL A 317 20.73 9.70 2.52
CA VAL A 317 19.68 10.72 2.33
C VAL A 317 19.08 10.61 0.94
N ILE A 318 17.75 10.54 0.87
CA ILE A 318 16.98 10.60 -0.36
C ILE A 318 16.18 11.91 -0.36
N LEU A 319 16.43 12.73 -1.36
CA LEU A 319 15.79 14.03 -1.55
C LEU A 319 14.72 13.86 -2.64
N CYS A 320 13.46 14.15 -2.33
CA CYS A 320 12.34 13.88 -3.20
C CYS A 320 11.58 15.16 -3.57
N GLU A 321 11.03 15.19 -4.77
CA GLU A 321 10.20 16.30 -5.25
C GLU A 321 8.74 16.13 -4.81
N ALA A 322 8.12 17.20 -4.30
CA ALA A 322 6.69 17.26 -4.10
C ALA A 322 5.93 17.39 -5.42
N LEU A 323 4.70 16.84 -5.44
CA LEU A 323 3.72 17.00 -6.51
C LEU A 323 2.48 17.76 -6.01
N PRO A 324 1.63 18.26 -6.92
CA PRO A 324 0.27 18.71 -6.55
C PRO A 324 -0.52 17.56 -5.90
N GLU A 325 -1.30 17.91 -4.87
CA GLU A 325 -2.12 16.96 -4.08
C GLU A 325 -3.49 16.71 -4.74
N THR A 326 -3.48 16.47 -6.05
CA THR A 326 -4.66 16.17 -6.88
C THR A 326 -4.46 14.84 -7.59
N ASP A 327 -5.52 14.18 -7.99
CA ASP A 327 -5.48 12.89 -8.69
C ASP A 327 -4.50 11.89 -8.04
N MET A 328 -3.72 11.20 -8.84
CA MET A 328 -2.66 10.28 -8.38
C MET A 328 -1.53 10.99 -7.62
N GLY A 329 -1.35 12.30 -7.79
CA GLY A 329 -0.40 13.10 -7.01
C GLY A 329 -0.70 13.07 -5.52
N LEU A 330 -1.98 13.04 -5.12
CA LEU A 330 -2.38 12.89 -3.71
C LEU A 330 -1.93 11.53 -3.13
N ALA A 331 -2.02 10.44 -3.90
CA ALA A 331 -1.57 9.12 -3.48
C ALA A 331 -0.04 9.07 -3.31
N TYR A 332 0.69 9.63 -4.29
CA TYR A 332 2.15 9.78 -4.22
C TYR A 332 2.57 10.59 -2.98
N MET A 333 2.01 11.79 -2.79
CA MET A 333 2.33 12.66 -1.67
C MET A 333 2.03 12.03 -0.31
N ASN A 334 0.92 11.31 -0.19
CA ASN A 334 0.60 10.59 1.05
C ASN A 334 1.70 9.59 1.43
N ARG A 335 2.21 8.80 0.47
CA ARG A 335 3.29 7.82 0.72
C ARG A 335 4.62 8.51 1.00
N LEU A 336 4.93 9.53 0.23
CA LEU A 336 6.17 10.29 0.34
C LEU A 336 6.28 11.02 1.68
N LEU A 337 5.25 11.77 2.09
CA LEU A 337 5.23 12.49 3.36
C LEU A 337 5.35 11.54 4.56
N ARG A 338 4.68 10.37 4.51
CA ARG A 338 4.81 9.35 5.56
C ARG A 338 6.20 8.74 5.63
N SER A 339 6.84 8.47 4.49
CA SER A 339 8.21 7.96 4.46
C SER A 339 9.21 8.99 5.01
N ALA A 340 8.97 10.28 4.76
CA ALA A 340 9.77 11.39 5.27
C ALA A 340 9.49 11.74 6.75
N GLY A 341 8.49 11.12 7.40
CA GLY A 341 8.01 11.56 8.71
C GLY A 341 7.54 13.01 8.70
N PHE A 342 6.92 13.44 7.58
CA PHE A 342 6.41 14.79 7.32
C PHE A 342 7.50 15.90 7.31
N LYS A 343 8.76 15.54 7.08
CA LYS A 343 9.85 16.52 6.94
C LYS A 343 9.86 17.11 5.52
N THR A 344 9.66 18.42 5.43
CA THR A 344 9.67 19.18 4.18
C THR A 344 10.65 20.34 4.28
N ILE A 345 11.13 20.83 3.13
CA ILE A 345 11.98 22.02 2.97
C ILE A 345 11.45 22.95 1.88
#